data_ae5672ad04b64e545c7ffa456b230317
#
_entry.id   ae5672ad04b64e545c7ffa456b230317
#
_cell.length_a   1.000
_cell.length_b   1.000
_cell.length_c   1.000
_cell.angle_alpha   90.00
_cell.angle_beta   90.00
_cell.angle_gamma   90.00
#
_symmetry.space_group_name_H-M   'P 1'
#
loop_
_entity.id
_entity.type
_entity.pdbx_description
1 polymer ?
#
loop_
_entity_poly.entity_id
_entity_poly.type
_entity_poly.pdbx_seq_one_letter_code
_entity_poly.pdbx_strand_id
1 'polypeptide(L)'
;MATTSLDLTDTVEKDVLPTLTFSNEDVLPSAEQRRIRQHDAERATMLGNNYQGKLDIYFKTTDGLAHRVYTTVWASTAEHLTLKSGTNLPLRAVVGFDFY
;
A
#
# COMPACT_ATOMS: atom_id res chain seq x y z
N MET A 1 -20.87 -6.15 17.22
CA MET A 1 -19.61 -6.19 17.27
C MET A 1 -19.02 -5.76 16.06
N ALA A 2 -18.08 -5.28 16.07
CA ALA A 2 -17.61 -4.80 14.89
C ALA A 2 -16.27 -5.33 14.63
N THR A 3 -16.26 -6.28 13.83
CA THR A 3 -15.00 -6.65 13.23
C THR A 3 -14.61 -5.54 12.31
N THR A 4 -13.44 -5.01 12.45
CA THR A 4 -12.97 -3.98 11.55
C THR A 4 -12.68 -4.59 10.20
N SER A 5 -12.69 -3.77 9.16
CA SER A 5 -12.36 -4.26 7.83
C SER A 5 -10.93 -4.78 7.77
N LEU A 6 -10.04 -4.30 8.64
CA LEU A 6 -8.65 -4.77 8.66
C LEU A 6 -8.56 -6.21 9.14
N ASP A 7 -9.42 -6.60 10.08
CA ASP A 7 -9.41 -7.98 10.57
C ASP A 7 -9.82 -8.96 9.49
N LEU A 8 -10.59 -8.50 8.49
CA LEU A 8 -11.07 -9.32 7.40
C LEU A 8 -10.29 -9.12 6.12
N THR A 9 -9.20 -8.34 6.18
CA THR A 9 -8.41 -8.02 5.02
C THR A 9 -7.57 -9.23 4.60
N ASP A 10 -7.68 -9.61 3.33
CA ASP A 10 -6.87 -10.67 2.77
C ASP A 10 -5.41 -10.25 2.72
N THR A 11 -4.53 -11.14 3.16
CA THR A 11 -3.10 -10.95 2.97
C THR A 11 -2.71 -11.61 1.66
N VAL A 12 -2.03 -10.85 0.80
CA VAL A 12 -1.61 -11.36 -0.50
C VAL A 12 -0.10 -11.26 -0.63
N GLU A 13 0.47 -12.12 -1.48
CA GLU A 13 1.89 -12.06 -1.81
C GLU A 13 2.11 -10.96 -2.84
N LYS A 14 3.26 -10.30 -2.78
CA LYS A 14 3.54 -9.22 -3.73
C LYS A 14 3.54 -9.71 -5.18
N ASP A 15 3.82 -10.99 -5.40
CA ASP A 15 3.84 -11.56 -6.75
C ASP A 15 2.44 -11.58 -7.38
N VAL A 16 1.40 -11.49 -6.59
CA VAL A 16 0.02 -11.47 -7.07
C VAL A 16 -0.37 -10.08 -7.58
N LEU A 17 0.30 -9.03 -7.11
CA LEU A 17 -0.09 -7.66 -7.43
C LEU A 17 -0.21 -7.38 -8.92
N PRO A 18 0.69 -7.88 -9.79
CA PRO A 18 0.54 -7.61 -11.22
C PRO A 18 -0.71 -8.22 -11.85
N THR A 19 -1.34 -9.18 -11.18
CA THR A 19 -2.58 -9.80 -11.68
C THR A 19 -3.83 -9.08 -11.24
N LEU A 20 -3.71 -8.10 -10.35
CA LEU A 20 -4.85 -7.39 -9.79
C LEU A 20 -5.12 -6.13 -10.60
N THR A 21 -6.39 -5.67 -10.55
CA THR A 21 -6.77 -4.44 -11.22
C THR A 21 -7.11 -3.37 -10.19
N PHE A 22 -6.76 -2.13 -10.51
CA PHE A 22 -6.93 -1.00 -9.60
C PHE A 22 -7.77 0.07 -10.27
N SER A 23 -8.60 0.75 -9.48
CA SER A 23 -9.42 1.84 -9.97
C SER A 23 -8.56 2.98 -10.49
N ASN A 24 -9.08 3.72 -11.47
CA ASN A 24 -8.43 4.93 -11.94
C ASN A 24 -8.56 6.07 -10.94
N GLU A 25 -9.52 5.97 -10.02
CA GLU A 25 -9.74 6.99 -9.02
C GLU A 25 -9.01 6.64 -7.74
N ASP A 26 -8.63 7.67 -7.00
CA ASP A 26 -7.94 7.49 -5.73
C ASP A 26 -8.90 6.92 -4.70
N VAL A 27 -8.45 5.93 -3.93
CA VAL A 27 -9.27 5.31 -2.89
C VAL A 27 -9.43 6.21 -1.66
N LEU A 28 -8.59 7.23 -1.52
CA LEU A 28 -8.71 8.19 -0.42
C LEU A 28 -9.42 9.44 -0.93
N PRO A 29 -10.52 9.86 -0.28
CA PRO A 29 -11.35 10.93 -0.81
C PRO A 29 -10.81 12.33 -0.56
N SER A 30 -9.97 12.54 0.47
CA SER A 30 -9.56 13.89 0.83
C SER A 30 -8.10 14.15 0.49
N ALA A 31 -7.79 15.41 0.19
CA ALA A 31 -6.42 15.83 -0.07
C ALA A 31 -5.54 15.64 1.16
N GLU A 32 -6.10 15.83 2.35
CA GLU A 32 -5.36 15.65 3.59
C GLU A 32 -4.92 14.19 3.76
N GLN A 33 -5.83 13.25 3.51
CA GLN A 33 -5.51 11.83 3.61
C GLN A 33 -4.44 11.44 2.60
N ARG A 34 -4.53 11.98 1.39
CA ARG A 34 -3.54 11.68 0.35
C ARG A 34 -2.17 12.23 0.71
N ARG A 35 -2.13 13.41 1.34
CA ARG A 35 -0.87 14.01 1.76
C ARG A 35 -0.22 13.18 2.87
N ILE A 36 -1.02 12.72 3.83
CA ILE A 36 -0.51 11.86 4.90
C ILE A 36 0.02 10.56 4.30
N ARG A 37 -0.71 9.98 3.36
CA ARG A 37 -0.28 8.75 2.69
C ARG A 37 1.05 8.94 1.96
N GLN A 38 1.21 10.08 1.27
CA GLN A 38 2.46 10.38 0.57
C GLN A 38 3.61 10.47 1.55
N HIS A 39 3.41 11.13 2.68
CA HIS A 39 4.42 11.24 3.73
C HIS A 39 4.78 9.85 4.27
N ASP A 40 3.78 9.02 4.52
CA ASP A 40 4.03 7.67 5.03
C ASP A 40 4.71 6.79 3.99
N ALA A 41 4.43 7.00 2.71
CA ALA A 41 5.11 6.29 1.64
C ALA A 41 6.61 6.61 1.64
N GLU A 42 6.95 7.86 1.89
CA GLU A 42 8.35 8.28 1.99
C GLU A 42 9.03 7.66 3.21
N ARG A 43 8.33 7.62 4.34
CA ARG A 43 8.84 6.94 5.53
C ARG A 43 9.08 5.46 5.27
N ALA A 44 8.15 4.81 4.57
CA ALA A 44 8.28 3.40 4.23
C ALA A 44 9.50 3.16 3.35
N THR A 45 9.76 4.08 2.40
CA THR A 45 10.92 3.98 1.53
C THR A 45 12.22 4.11 2.33
N MET A 46 12.26 5.04 3.28
CA MET A 46 13.43 5.20 4.13
C MET A 46 13.68 3.96 4.98
N LEU A 47 12.61 3.39 5.52
CA LEU A 47 12.70 2.15 6.29
C LEU A 47 13.27 1.03 5.44
N GLY A 48 12.79 0.89 4.21
CA GLY A 48 13.26 -0.13 3.30
C GLY A 48 14.72 0.05 2.91
N ASN A 49 15.12 1.28 2.58
CA ASN A 49 16.47 1.55 2.09
C ASN A 49 17.52 1.48 3.19
N ASN A 50 17.17 1.94 4.39
CA ASN A 50 18.15 2.05 5.48
C ASN A 50 18.21 0.77 6.32
N TYR A 51 17.11 0.07 6.46
CA TYR A 51 17.00 -1.04 7.41
C TYR A 51 16.45 -2.31 6.76
N GLN A 52 16.08 -2.28 5.48
CA GLN A 52 15.41 -3.38 4.79
C GLN A 52 14.17 -3.85 5.57
N GLY A 53 13.52 -2.91 6.27
CA GLY A 53 12.38 -3.22 7.10
C GLY A 53 11.14 -3.52 6.29
N LYS A 54 10.32 -4.43 6.81
CA LYS A 54 9.04 -4.78 6.21
C LYS A 54 7.92 -4.10 6.96
N LEU A 55 6.83 -3.87 6.26
CA LEU A 55 5.63 -3.28 6.86
C LEU A 55 4.41 -3.80 6.10
N ASP A 56 3.25 -3.58 6.69
CA ASP A 56 2.00 -3.88 6.01
C ASP A 56 1.54 -2.69 5.19
N ILE A 57 1.15 -2.96 3.95
CA ILE A 57 0.57 -1.95 3.06
C ILE A 57 -0.86 -2.39 2.78
N TYR A 58 -1.82 -1.50 3.06
CA TYR A 58 -3.24 -1.78 2.82
C TYR A 58 -3.66 -1.06 1.55
N PHE A 59 -4.33 -1.78 0.67
CA PHE A 59 -4.76 -1.24 -0.62
C PHE A 59 -6.09 -1.84 -1.02
N LYS A 60 -6.74 -1.24 -2.02
CA LYS A 60 -8.01 -1.73 -2.55
C LYS A 60 -7.90 -2.02 -4.02
N THR A 61 -8.61 -3.08 -4.44
CA THR A 61 -8.75 -3.42 -5.85
C THR A 61 -10.02 -2.80 -6.41
N THR A 62 -10.20 -2.95 -7.74
CA THR A 62 -11.32 -2.32 -8.45
C THR A 62 -12.68 -2.68 -7.86
N ASP A 63 -12.81 -3.89 -7.32
CA ASP A 63 -14.05 -4.35 -6.71
C ASP A 63 -14.30 -3.77 -5.32
N GLY A 64 -13.41 -2.90 -4.83
CA GLY A 64 -13.56 -2.26 -3.54
C GLY A 64 -13.09 -3.09 -2.37
N LEU A 65 -12.57 -4.28 -2.60
CA LEU A 65 -12.08 -5.12 -1.52
C LEU A 65 -10.71 -4.65 -1.04
N ALA A 66 -10.52 -4.71 0.27
CA ALA A 66 -9.26 -4.34 0.89
C ALA A 66 -8.34 -5.55 0.99
N HIS A 67 -7.07 -5.30 0.76
CA HIS A 67 -6.02 -6.31 0.82
C HIS A 67 -4.83 -5.78 1.58
N ARG A 68 -3.95 -6.66 1.99
CA ARG A 68 -2.74 -6.32 2.71
C ARG A 68 -1.56 -7.07 2.10
N VAL A 69 -0.45 -6.38 1.92
CA VAL A 69 0.79 -7.02 1.51
C VAL A 69 1.88 -6.63 2.51
N TYR A 70 2.65 -7.63 2.96
CA TYR A 70 3.72 -7.45 3.92
C TYR A 70 5.05 -7.54 3.17
N THR A 71 5.73 -6.42 3.03
CA THR A 71 6.94 -6.38 2.21
C THR A 71 7.77 -5.13 2.52
N THR A 72 8.88 -5.00 1.81
CA THR A 72 9.77 -3.84 1.90
C THR A 72 9.49 -2.91 0.73
N VAL A 73 9.45 -1.61 1.00
CA VAL A 73 9.30 -0.58 -0.04
C VAL A 73 10.68 -0.11 -0.45
N TRP A 74 11.01 -0.21 -1.73
CA TRP A 74 12.30 0.21 -2.25
C TRP A 74 12.30 1.65 -2.74
N ALA A 75 11.18 2.11 -3.27
CA ALA A 75 11.09 3.47 -3.80
C ALA A 75 9.63 3.93 -3.79
N SER A 76 9.43 5.24 -3.76
CA SER A 76 8.11 5.82 -3.87
C SER A 76 8.16 7.06 -4.75
N THR A 77 7.12 7.25 -5.53
CA THR A 77 6.91 8.47 -6.30
C THR A 77 5.51 8.97 -5.96
N ALA A 78 5.09 10.06 -6.60
CA ALA A 78 3.73 10.56 -6.41
C ALA A 78 2.69 9.57 -6.94
N GLU A 79 3.09 8.62 -7.77
CA GLU A 79 2.15 7.74 -8.47
C GLU A 79 2.28 6.27 -8.09
N HIS A 80 3.45 5.83 -7.66
CA HIS A 80 3.70 4.40 -7.44
C HIS A 80 4.59 4.14 -6.24
N LEU A 81 4.41 2.96 -5.66
CA LEU A 81 5.39 2.34 -4.77
C LEU A 81 6.09 1.25 -5.55
N THR A 82 7.41 1.18 -5.43
CA THR A 82 8.17 0.04 -5.94
C THR A 82 8.55 -0.83 -4.74
N LEU A 83 8.08 -2.05 -4.76
CA LEU A 83 8.29 -3.00 -3.69
C LEU A 83 9.52 -3.85 -3.97
N LYS A 84 9.96 -4.60 -2.98
CA LYS A 84 11.08 -5.51 -3.13
C LYS A 84 10.86 -6.39 -4.35
N SER A 85 11.92 -6.62 -5.10
CA SER A 85 11.92 -7.38 -6.36
C SER A 85 11.29 -6.62 -7.54
N GLY A 86 11.02 -5.32 -7.38
CA GLY A 86 10.60 -4.47 -8.48
C GLY A 86 9.11 -4.44 -8.78
N THR A 87 8.29 -5.10 -7.95
CA THR A 87 6.84 -5.05 -8.13
C THR A 87 6.32 -3.65 -7.82
N ASN A 88 5.46 -3.11 -8.68
CA ASN A 88 4.88 -1.79 -8.50
C ASN A 88 3.46 -1.88 -7.99
N LEU A 89 3.10 -0.93 -7.12
CA LEU A 89 1.74 -0.78 -6.60
C LEU A 89 1.32 0.68 -6.78
N PRO A 90 0.20 0.94 -7.47
CA PRO A 90 -0.24 2.32 -7.66
C PRO A 90 -0.56 2.98 -6.32
N LEU A 91 -0.01 4.16 -6.09
CA LEU A 91 -0.24 4.85 -4.82
C LEU A 91 -1.71 5.20 -4.64
N ARG A 92 -2.43 5.49 -5.73
CA ARG A 92 -3.86 5.80 -5.67
C ARG A 92 -4.69 4.65 -5.10
N ALA A 93 -4.17 3.44 -5.13
CA ALA A 93 -4.87 2.26 -4.59
C ALA A 93 -4.56 2.03 -3.11
N VAL A 94 -3.54 2.71 -2.58
CA VAL A 94 -3.07 2.47 -1.22
C VAL A 94 -3.95 3.23 -0.23
N VAL A 95 -4.43 2.51 0.78
CA VAL A 95 -5.20 3.09 1.87
C VAL A 95 -4.28 3.62 2.95
N GLY A 96 -3.23 2.87 3.28
CA GLY A 96 -2.31 3.27 4.32
C GLY A 96 -1.27 2.21 4.62
N PHE A 97 -0.48 2.48 5.63
CA PHE A 97 0.64 1.66 6.02
C PHE A 97 0.56 1.35 7.52
N ASP A 98 1.09 0.19 7.90
CA ASP A 98 1.22 -0.16 9.29
C ASP A 98 2.69 -0.43 9.57
N PHE A 99 3.31 0.47 10.30
CA PHE A 99 4.72 0.39 10.66
C PHE A 99 4.88 -0.38 11.96
N TYR A 100 5.86 -1.25 12.02
CA TYR A 100 6.14 -2.04 13.22
C TYR A 100 7.29 -1.46 14.04
#